data_9e51c89bca703d794262ecedf737596b
#
_entry.id   9e51c89bca703d794262ecedf737596b
#
_cell.length_a   1.000
_cell.length_b   1.000
_cell.length_c   1.000
_cell.angle_alpha   90.00
_cell.angle_beta   90.00
_cell.angle_gamma   90.00
#
_symmetry.space_group_name_H-M   'P 1'
#
loop_
_entity.id
_entity.type
_entity.pdbx_description
1 polymer ?
#
loop_
_entity_poly.entity_id
_entity_poly.type
_entity_poly.pdbx_seq_one_letter_code
_entity_poly.pdbx_strand_id
1 'polypeptide(L)'
;MKKTFKLTFGIAAALTVALILIVLYQNSYKMTEEKIQIATPKGLLTGTLALPKNYSGKVGLVVFVHGDGPINDTYDDGYKPLWEKFASKGYASLSLNKPGINSAPGNWLDQSMEDRAQEIRYAIDWARSLPMIDKQKIGLWGASQAGWVIPKIVKEELDIAFSILVSPAVNWISQGQFNTRKEMEEEGATPQEIQKTLNYDREILQLLKKHASYEEYLSIADPDDMISKERWGFIVKNFLSDSTEELSHFHSPVLLVLAGKDINVDVKDTERVYRQKIPAELLSVIHLPEADHSMMDEKIARSKSLTFLTALFAPRKLVNDEYLKILADYVSQR
;
A
#
# COMPACT_ATOMS: atom_id res chain seq x y z
N MET A 1 4.06 -12.66 -55.62
CA MET A 1 3.31 -13.23 -54.50
C MET A 1 4.18 -13.99 -53.48
N LYS A 2 4.97 -15.01 -53.82
CA LYS A 2 5.77 -15.79 -52.84
C LYS A 2 6.88 -14.98 -52.11
N LYS A 3 7.49 -13.97 -52.74
CA LYS A 3 8.53 -13.10 -52.09
C LYS A 3 7.91 -12.13 -51.10
N THR A 4 6.79 -11.50 -51.44
CA THR A 4 6.06 -10.57 -50.52
C THR A 4 5.50 -11.34 -49.33
N PHE A 5 4.95 -12.55 -49.50
CA PHE A 5 4.47 -13.36 -48.38
C PHE A 5 5.61 -13.78 -47.41
N LYS A 6 6.80 -14.15 -47.94
CA LYS A 6 7.97 -14.46 -47.09
C LYS A 6 8.46 -13.22 -46.32
N LEU A 7 8.42 -12.05 -46.94
CA LEU A 7 8.83 -10.79 -46.29
C LEU A 7 7.84 -10.40 -45.18
N THR A 8 6.53 -10.44 -45.44
CA THR A 8 5.50 -10.13 -44.43
C THR A 8 5.54 -11.12 -43.28
N PHE A 9 5.72 -12.43 -43.56
CA PHE A 9 5.88 -13.44 -42.50
C PHE A 9 7.14 -13.20 -41.66
N GLY A 10 8.28 -12.86 -42.29
CA GLY A 10 9.51 -12.51 -41.56
C GLY A 10 9.38 -11.28 -40.68
N ILE A 11 8.70 -10.23 -41.17
CA ILE A 11 8.43 -9.02 -40.36
C ILE A 11 7.50 -9.35 -39.19
N ALA A 12 6.42 -10.10 -39.38
CA ALA A 12 5.52 -10.49 -38.32
C ALA A 12 6.24 -11.33 -37.25
N ALA A 13 7.06 -12.29 -37.63
CA ALA A 13 7.86 -13.09 -36.71
C ALA A 13 8.84 -12.22 -35.91
N ALA A 14 9.53 -11.26 -36.55
CA ALA A 14 10.44 -10.34 -35.87
C ALA A 14 9.70 -9.43 -34.85
N LEU A 15 8.51 -8.93 -35.20
CA LEU A 15 7.68 -8.14 -34.30
C LEU A 15 7.19 -8.96 -33.09
N THR A 16 6.79 -10.22 -33.31
CA THR A 16 6.40 -11.14 -32.23
C THR A 16 7.57 -11.39 -31.28
N VAL A 17 8.76 -11.68 -31.81
CA VAL A 17 9.98 -11.86 -30.97
C VAL A 17 10.31 -10.60 -30.20
N ALA A 18 10.26 -9.43 -30.84
CA ALA A 18 10.51 -8.15 -30.17
C ALA A 18 9.50 -7.90 -29.03
N LEU A 19 8.21 -8.20 -29.25
CA LEU A 19 7.17 -8.08 -28.22
C LEU A 19 7.45 -9.03 -27.05
N ILE A 20 7.79 -10.29 -27.31
CA ILE A 20 8.14 -11.26 -26.27
C ILE A 20 9.34 -10.75 -25.46
N LEU A 21 10.39 -10.24 -26.10
CA LEU A 21 11.58 -9.71 -25.42
C LEU A 21 11.23 -8.50 -24.56
N ILE A 22 10.34 -7.62 -25.02
CA ILE A 22 9.85 -6.48 -24.24
C ILE A 22 9.09 -6.98 -23.00
N VAL A 23 8.18 -7.94 -23.15
CA VAL A 23 7.42 -8.50 -22.03
C VAL A 23 8.37 -9.16 -21.01
N LEU A 24 9.32 -9.96 -21.47
CA LEU A 24 10.32 -10.58 -20.60
C LEU A 24 11.16 -9.54 -19.86
N TYR A 25 11.61 -8.50 -20.55
CA TYR A 25 12.34 -7.40 -19.95
C TYR A 25 11.51 -6.66 -18.90
N GLN A 26 10.26 -6.34 -19.19
CA GLN A 26 9.35 -5.64 -18.29
C GLN A 26 9.04 -6.44 -17.02
N ASN A 27 9.05 -7.78 -17.11
CA ASN A 27 8.79 -8.69 -15.98
C ASN A 27 10.08 -9.20 -15.30
N SER A 28 11.26 -8.75 -15.73
CA SER A 28 12.55 -9.14 -15.14
C SER A 28 13.12 -8.00 -14.28
N TYR A 29 13.15 -8.17 -12.97
CA TYR A 29 13.62 -7.17 -12.01
C TYR A 29 15.07 -7.42 -11.58
N LYS A 30 15.81 -6.35 -11.31
CA LYS A 30 17.23 -6.40 -10.91
C LYS A 30 17.39 -6.60 -9.40
N MET A 31 16.74 -7.63 -8.88
CA MET A 31 16.80 -8.05 -7.48
C MET A 31 16.68 -9.55 -7.37
N THR A 32 16.96 -10.11 -6.21
CA THR A 32 16.69 -11.52 -5.87
C THR A 32 15.56 -11.56 -4.84
N GLU A 33 14.62 -12.49 -5.02
CA GLU A 33 13.47 -12.65 -4.14
C GLU A 33 13.61 -13.97 -3.38
N GLU A 34 13.48 -13.92 -2.06
CA GLU A 34 13.54 -15.09 -1.18
C GLU A 34 12.22 -15.18 -0.42
N LYS A 35 11.52 -16.30 -0.51
CA LYS A 35 10.35 -16.56 0.33
C LYS A 35 10.80 -16.84 1.75
N ILE A 36 10.18 -16.16 2.69
CA ILE A 36 10.54 -16.23 4.11
C ILE A 36 9.40 -16.75 4.97
N GLN A 37 9.80 -17.33 6.10
CA GLN A 37 8.91 -17.73 7.19
C GLN A 37 9.50 -17.24 8.52
N ILE A 38 8.69 -16.57 9.32
CA ILE A 38 9.09 -16.01 10.61
C ILE A 38 8.21 -16.63 11.69
N ALA A 39 8.81 -17.45 12.56
CA ALA A 39 8.10 -17.96 13.73
C ALA A 39 7.95 -16.87 14.78
N THR A 40 6.72 -16.66 15.25
CA THR A 40 6.41 -15.66 16.28
C THR A 40 5.58 -16.30 17.40
N PRO A 41 5.46 -15.65 18.56
CA PRO A 41 4.58 -16.12 19.64
C PRO A 41 3.09 -16.21 19.22
N LYS A 42 2.68 -15.46 18.19
CA LYS A 42 1.30 -15.44 17.67
C LYS A 42 1.08 -16.35 16.46
N GLY A 43 2.12 -17.04 15.97
CA GLY A 43 2.03 -17.93 14.82
C GLY A 43 3.12 -17.66 13.78
N LEU A 44 2.94 -18.26 12.61
CA LEU A 44 3.89 -18.17 11.51
C LEU A 44 3.52 -17.00 10.60
N LEU A 45 4.44 -16.06 10.39
CA LEU A 45 4.35 -15.06 9.34
C LEU A 45 5.09 -15.56 8.10
N THR A 46 4.53 -15.27 6.93
CA THR A 46 5.14 -15.62 5.64
C THR A 46 5.28 -14.38 4.78
N GLY A 47 6.22 -14.35 3.84
CA GLY A 47 6.44 -13.18 3.01
C GLY A 47 7.59 -13.34 2.03
N THR A 48 8.07 -12.21 1.54
CA THR A 48 9.22 -12.11 0.64
C THR A 48 10.24 -11.10 1.17
N LEU A 49 11.51 -11.50 1.15
CA LEU A 49 12.66 -10.63 1.27
C LEU A 49 13.26 -10.45 -0.13
N ALA A 50 13.20 -9.23 -0.66
CA ALA A 50 13.83 -8.88 -1.93
C ALA A 50 15.16 -8.18 -1.66
N LEU A 51 16.25 -8.73 -2.18
CA LEU A 51 17.62 -8.25 -1.97
C LEU A 51 18.19 -7.63 -3.25
N PRO A 52 19.02 -6.59 -3.18
CA PRO A 52 19.79 -6.11 -4.32
C PRO A 52 20.62 -7.27 -4.93
N LYS A 53 20.69 -7.31 -6.28
CA LYS A 53 21.64 -8.22 -6.94
C LYS A 53 23.07 -7.78 -6.67
N ASN A 54 24.03 -8.39 -6.38
CA ASN A 54 25.46 -8.00 -6.30
C ASN A 54 25.75 -6.93 -5.22
N TYR A 55 25.12 -7.02 -4.05
CA TYR A 55 25.52 -6.19 -2.92
C TYR A 55 26.83 -6.69 -2.28
N SER A 56 27.63 -5.75 -1.80
CA SER A 56 28.81 -6.02 -0.97
C SER A 56 28.63 -5.38 0.41
N GLY A 57 28.84 -6.14 1.48
CA GLY A 57 28.62 -5.66 2.85
C GLY A 57 27.14 -5.69 3.25
N LYS A 58 26.74 -4.79 4.15
CA LYS A 58 25.37 -4.72 4.63
C LYS A 58 24.51 -3.82 3.75
N VAL A 59 23.25 -4.16 3.64
CA VAL A 59 22.21 -3.39 2.93
C VAL A 59 21.22 -2.79 3.93
N GLY A 60 20.66 -1.64 3.60
CA GLY A 60 19.50 -1.10 4.32
C GLY A 60 18.26 -1.98 4.10
N LEU A 61 17.18 -1.70 4.82
CA LEU A 61 15.91 -2.43 4.69
C LEU A 61 14.74 -1.45 4.65
N VAL A 62 13.79 -1.70 3.75
CA VAL A 62 12.46 -1.07 3.77
C VAL A 62 11.42 -2.15 4.07
N VAL A 63 10.72 -2.02 5.20
CA VAL A 63 9.63 -2.93 5.57
C VAL A 63 8.31 -2.36 5.08
N PHE A 64 7.56 -3.16 4.33
CA PHE A 64 6.31 -2.78 3.71
C PHE A 64 5.12 -3.02 4.64
N VAL A 65 4.31 -1.99 4.86
CA VAL A 65 3.08 -2.02 5.65
C VAL A 65 1.90 -1.82 4.70
N HIS A 66 1.12 -2.87 4.51
CA HIS A 66 0.01 -2.87 3.54
C HIS A 66 -1.12 -1.90 3.87
N GLY A 67 -1.86 -1.49 2.84
CA GLY A 67 -3.17 -0.83 2.94
C GLY A 67 -4.30 -1.77 3.37
N ASP A 68 -5.55 -1.46 3.05
CA ASP A 68 -6.72 -2.33 3.26
C ASP A 68 -6.76 -3.49 2.23
N GLY A 69 -7.58 -4.48 2.49
CA GLY A 69 -7.83 -5.60 1.57
C GLY A 69 -6.96 -6.85 1.79
N PRO A 70 -7.25 -7.92 1.05
CA PRO A 70 -6.56 -9.22 1.11
C PRO A 70 -5.25 -9.17 0.31
N ILE A 71 -4.19 -8.60 0.88
CA ILE A 71 -2.95 -8.29 0.17
C ILE A 71 -1.91 -9.39 0.42
N ASN A 72 -1.33 -9.92 -0.67
CA ASN A 72 -0.17 -10.80 -0.62
C ASN A 72 1.15 -10.00 -0.51
N ASP A 73 2.22 -10.71 -0.25
CA ASP A 73 3.55 -10.14 -0.03
C ASP A 73 4.09 -9.29 -1.20
N THR A 74 3.67 -9.54 -2.44
CA THR A 74 4.11 -8.77 -3.62
C THR A 74 3.08 -7.75 -4.10
N TYR A 75 1.88 -7.72 -3.49
CA TYR A 75 0.73 -6.97 -4.01
C TYR A 75 0.46 -7.31 -5.48
N ASP A 76 0.36 -8.61 -5.78
CA ASP A 76 0.23 -9.14 -7.14
C ASP A 76 1.29 -8.57 -8.10
N ASP A 77 2.54 -8.54 -7.64
CA ASP A 77 3.73 -7.97 -8.29
C ASP A 77 3.76 -6.42 -8.37
N GLY A 78 2.75 -5.73 -7.89
CA GLY A 78 2.67 -4.26 -7.89
C GLY A 78 3.78 -3.58 -7.07
N TYR A 79 4.35 -4.25 -6.07
CA TYR A 79 5.48 -3.71 -5.29
C TYR A 79 6.84 -3.89 -5.97
N LYS A 80 6.98 -4.78 -6.94
CA LYS A 80 8.28 -5.09 -7.55
C LYS A 80 8.97 -3.88 -8.20
N PRO A 81 8.28 -2.94 -8.86
CA PRO A 81 8.91 -1.70 -9.33
C PRO A 81 9.52 -0.86 -8.20
N LEU A 82 8.87 -0.78 -7.03
CA LEU A 82 9.37 -0.07 -5.85
C LEU A 82 10.60 -0.78 -5.27
N TRP A 83 10.51 -2.11 -5.11
CA TRP A 83 11.61 -2.93 -4.61
C TRP A 83 12.85 -2.81 -5.50
N GLU A 84 12.68 -2.81 -6.83
CA GLU A 84 13.81 -2.61 -7.76
C GLU A 84 14.46 -1.23 -7.56
N LYS A 85 13.66 -0.18 -7.30
CA LYS A 85 14.20 1.16 -7.00
C LYS A 85 14.98 1.18 -5.69
N PHE A 86 14.44 0.59 -4.62
CA PHE A 86 15.14 0.46 -3.35
C PHE A 86 16.41 -0.38 -3.49
N ALA A 87 16.35 -1.52 -4.19
CA ALA A 87 17.50 -2.37 -4.48
C ALA A 87 18.61 -1.62 -5.23
N SER A 88 18.24 -0.75 -6.18
CA SER A 88 19.21 0.09 -6.92
C SER A 88 19.96 1.09 -6.03
N LYS A 89 19.48 1.32 -4.81
CA LYS A 89 20.04 2.23 -3.80
C LYS A 89 20.64 1.47 -2.60
N GLY A 90 20.78 0.15 -2.69
CA GLY A 90 21.38 -0.68 -1.64
C GLY A 90 20.43 -1.02 -0.49
N TYR A 91 19.12 -0.94 -0.72
CA TYR A 91 18.10 -1.34 0.25
C TYR A 91 17.41 -2.64 -0.16
N ALA A 92 17.30 -3.59 0.76
CA ALA A 92 16.40 -4.71 0.66
C ALA A 92 14.95 -4.25 0.91
N SER A 93 13.97 -5.06 0.49
CA SER A 93 12.55 -4.85 0.80
C SER A 93 11.99 -6.10 1.47
N LEU A 94 11.26 -5.92 2.57
CA LEU A 94 10.60 -6.99 3.31
C LEU A 94 9.10 -6.75 3.30
N SER A 95 8.33 -7.72 2.82
CA SER A 95 6.88 -7.63 2.77
C SER A 95 6.24 -8.96 3.17
N LEU A 96 5.22 -8.91 4.00
CA LEU A 96 4.52 -10.08 4.53
C LEU A 96 3.24 -10.36 3.74
N ASN A 97 2.81 -11.62 3.71
CA ASN A 97 1.43 -11.94 3.36
C ASN A 97 0.51 -11.57 4.54
N LYS A 98 -0.63 -10.97 4.27
CA LYS A 98 -1.66 -10.85 5.30
C LYS A 98 -2.17 -12.25 5.71
N PRO A 99 -2.60 -12.43 6.97
CA PRO A 99 -3.19 -13.69 7.42
C PRO A 99 -4.32 -14.17 6.51
N GLY A 100 -4.30 -15.45 6.14
CA GLY A 100 -5.26 -16.06 5.19
C GLY A 100 -4.91 -15.89 3.71
N ILE A 101 -3.88 -15.13 3.36
CA ILE A 101 -3.49 -14.86 1.97
C ILE A 101 -2.22 -15.64 1.62
N ASN A 102 -2.13 -16.20 0.40
CA ASN A 102 -1.00 -17.03 -0.05
C ASN A 102 -0.59 -18.12 0.95
N SER A 103 -1.58 -18.81 1.50
CA SER A 103 -1.39 -19.87 2.51
C SER A 103 -0.78 -19.39 3.83
N ALA A 104 -0.70 -18.09 4.09
CA ALA A 104 -0.40 -17.59 5.43
C ALA A 104 -1.51 -18.01 6.41
N PRO A 105 -1.19 -18.49 7.60
CA PRO A 105 -2.20 -18.89 8.57
C PRO A 105 -3.02 -17.69 9.07
N GLY A 106 -4.28 -17.95 9.48
CA GLY A 106 -5.16 -16.95 10.07
C GLY A 106 -6.13 -16.28 9.09
N ASN A 107 -6.68 -15.14 9.49
CA ASN A 107 -7.59 -14.32 8.70
C ASN A 107 -7.29 -12.83 8.98
N TRP A 108 -6.97 -12.05 7.96
CA TRP A 108 -6.65 -10.62 8.09
C TRP A 108 -7.84 -9.80 8.61
N LEU A 109 -9.07 -10.28 8.43
CA LEU A 109 -10.28 -9.63 8.98
C LEU A 109 -10.39 -9.76 10.51
N ASP A 110 -9.61 -10.65 11.12
CA ASP A 110 -9.56 -10.76 12.57
C ASP A 110 -8.60 -9.78 13.24
N GLN A 111 -7.79 -9.07 12.46
CA GLN A 111 -6.76 -8.17 12.97
C GLN A 111 -7.28 -6.79 13.36
N SER A 112 -6.78 -6.28 14.47
CA SER A 112 -6.77 -4.85 14.77
C SER A 112 -5.55 -4.16 14.11
N MET A 113 -5.54 -2.81 14.08
CA MET A 113 -4.37 -2.06 13.63
C MET A 113 -3.15 -2.31 14.54
N GLU A 114 -3.37 -2.59 15.82
CA GLU A 114 -2.31 -2.98 16.76
C GLU A 114 -1.74 -4.37 16.44
N ASP A 115 -2.60 -5.37 16.11
CA ASP A 115 -2.12 -6.69 15.69
C ASP A 115 -1.21 -6.59 14.45
N ARG A 116 -1.59 -5.75 13.49
CA ARG A 116 -0.80 -5.50 12.30
C ARG A 116 0.53 -4.81 12.62
N ALA A 117 0.53 -3.83 13.52
CA ALA A 117 1.76 -3.20 13.99
C ALA A 117 2.69 -4.22 14.68
N GLN A 118 2.12 -5.12 15.49
CA GLN A 118 2.89 -6.16 16.17
C GLN A 118 3.52 -7.17 15.19
N GLU A 119 2.82 -7.55 14.11
CA GLU A 119 3.40 -8.42 13.07
C GLU A 119 4.63 -7.76 12.41
N ILE A 120 4.54 -6.47 12.12
CA ILE A 120 5.67 -5.72 11.53
C ILE A 120 6.82 -5.61 12.52
N ARG A 121 6.58 -5.41 13.82
CA ARG A 121 7.62 -5.44 14.84
C ARG A 121 8.34 -6.79 14.87
N TYR A 122 7.63 -7.90 14.84
CA TYR A 122 8.25 -9.24 14.72
C TYR A 122 9.11 -9.39 13.44
N ALA A 123 8.64 -8.83 12.32
CA ALA A 123 9.40 -8.86 11.07
C ALA A 123 10.67 -7.99 11.14
N ILE A 124 10.62 -6.83 11.81
CA ILE A 124 11.77 -5.96 12.06
C ILE A 124 12.80 -6.69 12.94
N ASP A 125 12.35 -7.31 14.04
CA ASP A 125 13.23 -8.05 14.95
C ASP A 125 13.90 -9.24 14.25
N TRP A 126 13.14 -9.99 13.45
CA TRP A 126 13.70 -11.04 12.62
C TRP A 126 14.75 -10.50 11.64
N ALA A 127 14.43 -9.41 10.93
CA ALA A 127 15.36 -8.81 9.97
C ALA A 127 16.64 -8.28 10.63
N ARG A 128 16.56 -7.76 11.85
CA ARG A 128 17.74 -7.36 12.65
C ARG A 128 18.65 -8.54 12.98
N SER A 129 18.16 -9.77 12.95
CA SER A 129 18.98 -10.97 13.17
C SER A 129 19.78 -11.38 11.93
N LEU A 130 19.43 -10.89 10.75
CA LEU A 130 20.08 -11.22 9.48
C LEU A 130 21.44 -10.51 9.34
N PRO A 131 22.54 -11.23 9.04
CA PRO A 131 23.88 -10.65 8.99
C PRO A 131 24.06 -9.61 7.88
N MET A 132 23.27 -9.72 6.78
CA MET A 132 23.35 -8.80 5.66
C MET A 132 22.57 -7.50 5.86
N ILE A 133 21.74 -7.39 6.89
CA ILE A 133 20.93 -6.18 7.13
C ILE A 133 21.69 -5.18 8.01
N ASP A 134 21.74 -3.94 7.59
CA ASP A 134 22.21 -2.83 8.41
C ASP A 134 21.08 -2.38 9.35
N LYS A 135 21.22 -2.71 10.64
CA LYS A 135 20.20 -2.40 11.66
C LYS A 135 19.92 -0.91 11.84
N GLN A 136 20.87 -0.06 11.45
CA GLN A 136 20.72 1.41 11.54
C GLN A 136 20.02 2.02 10.31
N LYS A 137 19.76 1.20 9.29
CA LYS A 137 19.14 1.62 8.02
C LYS A 137 17.84 0.88 7.75
N ILE A 138 17.02 0.68 8.79
CA ILE A 138 15.68 0.08 8.65
C ILE A 138 14.66 1.20 8.57
N GLY A 139 13.97 1.29 7.44
CA GLY A 139 12.87 2.21 7.21
C GLY A 139 11.54 1.49 6.99
N LEU A 140 10.46 2.25 7.08
CA LEU A 140 9.10 1.77 6.80
C LEU A 140 8.56 2.41 5.53
N TRP A 141 7.80 1.65 4.77
CA TRP A 141 6.97 2.15 3.68
C TRP A 141 5.54 1.66 3.88
N GLY A 142 4.55 2.53 3.72
CA GLY A 142 3.17 2.11 3.77
C GLY A 142 2.21 3.09 3.12
N ALA A 143 1.08 2.55 2.64
CA ALA A 143 0.07 3.32 1.94
C ALA A 143 -1.30 3.18 2.60
N SER A 144 -2.15 4.21 2.43
CA SER A 144 -3.56 4.15 2.82
C SER A 144 -3.75 3.78 4.31
N GLN A 145 -4.37 2.63 4.59
CA GLN A 145 -4.61 2.10 5.95
C GLN A 145 -3.32 1.94 6.79
N ALA A 146 -2.13 1.87 6.17
CA ALA A 146 -0.87 1.88 6.88
C ALA A 146 -0.65 3.16 7.72
N GLY A 147 -1.38 4.23 7.42
CA GLY A 147 -1.44 5.46 8.21
C GLY A 147 -1.92 5.26 9.65
N TRP A 148 -2.68 4.18 9.93
CA TRP A 148 -3.08 3.78 11.29
C TRP A 148 -2.13 2.77 11.93
N VAL A 149 -1.20 2.19 11.18
CA VAL A 149 -0.31 1.13 11.63
C VAL A 149 1.11 1.65 11.91
N ILE A 150 1.69 2.41 10.97
CA ILE A 150 3.07 2.91 11.09
C ILE A 150 3.27 3.79 12.35
N PRO A 151 2.38 4.72 12.73
CA PRO A 151 2.55 5.49 13.95
C PRO A 151 2.64 4.63 15.21
N LYS A 152 1.92 3.49 15.27
CA LYS A 152 2.00 2.52 16.37
C LYS A 152 3.36 1.80 16.38
N ILE A 153 3.92 1.52 15.21
CA ILE A 153 5.24 0.88 15.11
C ILE A 153 6.32 1.83 15.63
N VAL A 154 6.37 3.07 15.13
CA VAL A 154 7.44 4.03 15.49
C VAL A 154 7.34 4.51 16.94
N LYS A 155 6.19 4.37 17.58
CA LYS A 155 6.03 4.59 19.01
C LYS A 155 6.85 3.63 19.87
N GLU A 156 6.94 2.36 19.44
CA GLU A 156 7.64 1.27 20.15
C GLU A 156 9.06 1.07 19.60
N GLU A 157 9.25 1.29 18.28
CA GLU A 157 10.49 1.05 17.54
C GLU A 157 11.23 2.38 17.29
N LEU A 158 11.98 2.84 18.28
CA LEU A 158 12.69 4.14 18.23
C LEU A 158 13.85 4.18 17.24
N ASP A 159 14.35 3.00 16.81
CA ASP A 159 15.49 2.86 15.88
C ASP A 159 15.08 2.84 14.40
N ILE A 160 13.82 3.17 14.07
CA ILE A 160 13.42 3.31 12.66
C ILE A 160 14.12 4.53 12.06
N ALA A 161 14.90 4.29 11.01
CA ALA A 161 15.73 5.32 10.39
C ALA A 161 14.93 6.36 9.59
N PHE A 162 13.79 5.96 9.00
CA PHE A 162 12.87 6.82 8.25
C PHE A 162 11.53 6.13 8.02
N SER A 163 10.51 6.93 7.66
CA SER A 163 9.21 6.42 7.24
C SER A 163 8.75 7.09 5.94
N ILE A 164 8.16 6.30 5.03
CA ILE A 164 7.53 6.77 3.80
C ILE A 164 6.05 6.43 3.89
N LEU A 165 5.20 7.44 3.90
CA LEU A 165 3.75 7.30 3.96
C LEU A 165 3.12 7.85 2.67
N VAL A 166 2.28 7.02 2.05
CA VAL A 166 1.73 7.25 0.72
C VAL A 166 0.22 7.36 0.83
N SER A 167 -0.33 8.54 0.63
CA SER A 167 -1.74 8.86 0.82
C SER A 167 -2.32 8.17 2.06
N PRO A 168 -1.70 8.36 3.26
CA PRO A 168 -2.11 7.64 4.47
C PRO A 168 -3.44 8.17 5.00
N ALA A 169 -4.29 7.26 5.47
CA ALA A 169 -5.49 7.62 6.23
C ALA A 169 -5.11 8.07 7.64
N VAL A 170 -5.82 9.07 8.18
CA VAL A 170 -5.61 9.61 9.54
C VAL A 170 -6.74 9.17 10.46
N ASN A 171 -7.98 9.53 10.15
CA ASN A 171 -9.15 9.17 10.95
C ASN A 171 -10.13 8.36 10.09
N TRP A 172 -10.51 7.17 10.56
CA TRP A 172 -11.36 6.24 9.83
C TRP A 172 -12.70 6.84 9.42
N ILE A 173 -13.37 7.53 10.37
CA ILE A 173 -14.72 8.04 10.15
C ILE A 173 -14.70 9.17 9.11
N SER A 174 -13.78 10.13 9.27
CA SER A 174 -13.65 11.26 8.34
C SER A 174 -13.24 10.79 6.95
N GLN A 175 -12.32 9.83 6.87
CA GLN A 175 -11.85 9.27 5.61
C GLN A 175 -12.98 8.50 4.90
N GLY A 176 -13.78 7.68 5.63
CA GLY A 176 -14.92 6.98 5.05
C GLY A 176 -15.94 7.95 4.45
N GLN A 177 -16.30 9.02 5.18
CA GLN A 177 -17.23 10.05 4.68
C GLN A 177 -16.70 10.80 3.45
N PHE A 178 -15.39 11.04 3.39
CA PHE A 178 -14.75 11.64 2.22
C PHE A 178 -14.82 10.71 1.02
N ASN A 179 -14.45 9.43 1.20
CA ASN A 179 -14.45 8.42 0.15
C ASN A 179 -15.86 8.21 -0.41
N THR A 180 -16.88 7.94 0.44
CA THR A 180 -18.28 7.82 0.02
C THR A 180 -18.72 9.01 -0.85
N ARG A 181 -18.43 10.23 -0.40
CA ARG A 181 -18.76 11.44 -1.17
C ARG A 181 -18.05 11.49 -2.51
N LYS A 182 -16.73 11.21 -2.54
CA LYS A 182 -15.92 11.30 -3.74
C LYS A 182 -16.29 10.25 -4.79
N GLU A 183 -16.52 9.02 -4.37
CA GLU A 183 -16.99 7.96 -5.27
C GLU A 183 -18.32 8.32 -5.91
N MET A 184 -19.30 8.77 -5.12
CA MET A 184 -20.59 9.19 -5.63
C MET A 184 -20.52 10.43 -6.56
N GLU A 185 -19.64 11.40 -6.24
CA GLU A 185 -19.37 12.55 -7.13
C GLU A 185 -18.81 12.10 -8.50
N GLU A 186 -17.86 11.15 -8.50
CA GLU A 186 -17.27 10.57 -9.73
C GLU A 186 -18.30 9.77 -10.55
N GLU A 187 -19.27 9.13 -9.88
CA GLU A 187 -20.39 8.41 -10.51
C GLU A 187 -21.50 9.35 -11.03
N GLY A 188 -21.39 10.63 -10.73
CA GLY A 188 -22.36 11.65 -11.17
C GLY A 188 -23.65 11.72 -10.33
N ALA A 189 -23.59 11.23 -9.08
CA ALA A 189 -24.73 11.31 -8.15
C ALA A 189 -25.09 12.76 -7.80
N THR A 190 -26.38 12.99 -7.58
CA THR A 190 -26.89 14.30 -7.15
C THR A 190 -26.53 14.59 -5.69
N PRO A 191 -26.47 15.88 -5.27
CA PRO A 191 -26.25 16.23 -3.87
C PRO A 191 -27.24 15.58 -2.90
N GLN A 192 -28.47 15.33 -3.33
CA GLN A 192 -29.51 14.67 -2.52
C GLN A 192 -29.19 13.18 -2.31
N GLU A 193 -28.74 12.49 -3.36
CA GLU A 193 -28.34 11.08 -3.27
C GLU A 193 -27.11 10.94 -2.36
N ILE A 194 -26.10 11.78 -2.55
CA ILE A 194 -24.91 11.81 -1.67
C ILE A 194 -25.32 12.02 -0.21
N GLN A 195 -26.22 12.99 0.06
CA GLN A 195 -26.69 13.26 1.42
C GLN A 195 -27.46 12.07 2.02
N LYS A 196 -28.24 11.35 1.21
CA LYS A 196 -28.96 10.15 1.63
C LYS A 196 -27.98 9.06 2.06
N THR A 197 -26.96 8.79 1.26
CA THR A 197 -25.93 7.77 1.58
C THR A 197 -25.12 8.16 2.83
N LEU A 198 -24.69 9.43 2.95
CA LEU A 198 -24.01 9.90 4.16
C LEU A 198 -24.90 9.86 5.42
N ASN A 199 -26.23 9.91 5.28
CA ASN A 199 -27.14 9.70 6.41
C ASN A 199 -27.17 8.21 6.81
N TYR A 200 -27.23 7.32 5.83
CA TYR A 200 -27.13 5.87 6.06
C TYR A 200 -25.78 5.49 6.73
N ASP A 201 -24.67 6.02 6.24
CA ASP A 201 -23.36 5.83 6.89
C ASP A 201 -23.38 6.25 8.37
N ARG A 202 -24.11 7.35 8.68
CA ARG A 202 -24.25 7.79 10.08
C ARG A 202 -25.10 6.84 10.90
N GLU A 203 -26.12 6.20 10.33
CA GLU A 203 -26.92 5.16 11.02
C GLU A 203 -26.04 3.93 11.32
N ILE A 204 -25.26 3.47 10.33
CA ILE A 204 -24.26 2.40 10.54
C ILE A 204 -23.27 2.79 11.64
N LEU A 205 -22.74 4.02 11.63
CA LEU A 205 -21.84 4.50 12.68
C LEU A 205 -22.49 4.50 14.08
N GLN A 206 -23.79 4.76 14.19
CA GLN A 206 -24.51 4.65 15.48
C GLN A 206 -24.58 3.20 15.95
N LEU A 207 -24.79 2.24 15.05
CA LEU A 207 -24.74 0.81 15.39
C LEU A 207 -23.33 0.42 15.88
N LEU A 208 -22.29 0.84 15.17
CA LEU A 208 -20.90 0.56 15.57
C LEU A 208 -20.59 1.11 16.97
N LYS A 209 -21.03 2.33 17.27
CA LYS A 209 -20.85 2.96 18.61
C LYS A 209 -21.60 2.24 19.73
N LYS A 210 -22.68 1.54 19.40
CA LYS A 210 -23.45 0.71 20.35
C LYS A 210 -22.95 -0.73 20.45
N HIS A 211 -21.85 -1.06 19.71
CA HIS A 211 -21.34 -2.42 19.60
C HIS A 211 -22.40 -3.41 19.10
N ALA A 212 -23.23 -2.96 18.13
CA ALA A 212 -24.32 -3.75 17.57
C ALA A 212 -23.82 -5.05 16.94
N SER A 213 -24.63 -6.09 17.05
CA SER A 213 -24.37 -7.39 16.42
C SER A 213 -24.48 -7.32 14.90
N TYR A 214 -23.99 -8.36 14.21
CA TYR A 214 -24.15 -8.46 12.77
C TYR A 214 -25.63 -8.58 12.36
N GLU A 215 -26.45 -9.24 13.16
CA GLU A 215 -27.88 -9.36 12.96
C GLU A 215 -28.61 -8.01 13.06
N GLU A 216 -28.17 -7.13 13.96
CA GLU A 216 -28.68 -5.75 14.06
C GLU A 216 -28.27 -4.93 12.83
N TYR A 217 -27.01 -5.06 12.35
CA TYR A 217 -26.60 -4.47 11.10
C TYR A 217 -27.46 -4.92 9.92
N LEU A 218 -27.72 -6.23 9.77
CA LEU A 218 -28.55 -6.78 8.70
C LEU A 218 -29.97 -6.21 8.69
N SER A 219 -30.49 -5.76 9.84
CA SER A 219 -31.84 -5.17 9.90
C SER A 219 -32.00 -3.84 9.18
N ILE A 220 -30.89 -3.15 8.90
CA ILE A 220 -30.87 -1.86 8.18
C ILE A 220 -29.97 -1.90 6.95
N ALA A 221 -29.25 -3.00 6.70
CA ALA A 221 -28.33 -3.12 5.59
C ALA A 221 -29.05 -3.04 4.25
N ASP A 222 -28.45 -2.32 3.28
CA ASP A 222 -28.89 -2.37 1.89
C ASP A 222 -28.60 -3.77 1.33
N PRO A 223 -29.60 -4.52 0.82
CA PRO A 223 -29.38 -5.84 0.25
C PRO A 223 -28.38 -5.88 -0.89
N ASP A 224 -28.22 -4.78 -1.63
CA ASP A 224 -27.30 -4.69 -2.78
C ASP A 224 -25.87 -4.33 -2.38
N ASP A 225 -25.65 -3.90 -1.11
CA ASP A 225 -24.33 -3.48 -0.58
C ASP A 225 -24.02 -4.10 0.80
N MET A 226 -24.51 -5.32 1.04
CA MET A 226 -24.24 -6.01 2.30
C MET A 226 -22.78 -6.46 2.41
N ILE A 227 -22.13 -6.10 3.52
CA ILE A 227 -20.81 -6.64 3.87
C ILE A 227 -20.93 -7.98 4.61
N SER A 228 -19.88 -8.81 4.53
CA SER A 228 -19.85 -10.09 5.23
C SER A 228 -19.76 -9.92 6.75
N LYS A 229 -20.11 -10.99 7.50
CA LYS A 229 -19.98 -11.00 8.96
C LYS A 229 -18.55 -10.76 9.43
N GLU A 230 -17.59 -11.32 8.71
CA GLU A 230 -16.16 -11.14 8.99
C GLU A 230 -15.73 -9.68 8.76
N ARG A 231 -16.21 -9.08 7.66
CA ARG A 231 -15.91 -7.66 7.37
C ARG A 231 -16.55 -6.73 8.40
N TRP A 232 -17.79 -7.03 8.84
CA TRP A 232 -18.43 -6.31 9.95
C TRP A 232 -17.59 -6.40 11.23
N GLY A 233 -17.14 -7.62 11.60
CA GLY A 233 -16.26 -7.83 12.75
C GLY A 233 -14.97 -7.01 12.68
N PHE A 234 -14.34 -6.93 11.49
CA PHE A 234 -13.17 -6.10 11.25
C PHE A 234 -13.47 -4.60 11.45
N ILE A 235 -14.61 -4.13 10.93
CA ILE A 235 -15.03 -2.72 11.07
C ILE A 235 -15.29 -2.40 12.54
N VAL A 236 -16.08 -3.23 13.26
CA VAL A 236 -16.34 -3.05 14.71
C VAL A 236 -15.06 -2.92 15.50
N LYS A 237 -14.03 -3.65 15.15
CA LYS A 237 -12.72 -3.64 15.83
C LYS A 237 -11.92 -2.38 15.53
N ASN A 238 -12.08 -1.78 14.35
CA ASN A 238 -11.16 -0.79 13.82
C ASN A 238 -11.77 0.60 13.52
N PHE A 239 -13.09 0.79 13.54
CA PHE A 239 -13.77 2.03 13.12
C PHE A 239 -13.39 3.28 13.92
N LEU A 240 -12.78 3.11 15.09
CA LEU A 240 -12.24 4.20 15.91
C LEU A 240 -10.76 4.50 15.63
N SER A 241 -10.16 3.88 14.60
CA SER A 241 -8.77 4.17 14.25
C SER A 241 -8.59 5.65 13.91
N ASP A 242 -7.74 6.30 14.68
CA ASP A 242 -7.34 7.69 14.51
C ASP A 242 -5.88 7.82 14.92
N SER A 243 -5.02 8.15 13.96
CA SER A 243 -3.58 8.30 14.19
C SER A 243 -3.17 9.72 14.58
N THR A 244 -4.11 10.65 14.69
CA THR A 244 -3.80 12.08 14.90
C THR A 244 -2.79 12.31 16.03
N GLU A 245 -3.03 11.75 17.22
CA GLU A 245 -2.12 11.93 18.35
C GLU A 245 -0.85 11.07 18.22
N GLU A 246 -0.96 9.92 17.57
CA GLU A 246 0.17 8.98 17.38
C GLU A 246 1.24 9.53 16.43
N LEU A 247 0.87 10.46 15.52
CA LEU A 247 1.84 11.11 14.62
C LEU A 247 2.95 11.87 15.37
N SER A 248 2.70 12.30 16.59
CA SER A 248 3.73 12.94 17.44
C SER A 248 4.88 12.00 17.87
N HIS A 249 4.72 10.68 17.66
CA HIS A 249 5.76 9.68 17.99
C HIS A 249 6.82 9.51 16.89
N PHE A 250 6.71 10.20 15.75
CA PHE A 250 7.79 10.16 14.76
C PHE A 250 9.03 10.89 15.27
N HIS A 251 10.14 10.16 15.37
CA HIS A 251 11.44 10.64 15.83
C HIS A 251 12.50 10.65 14.72
N SER A 252 12.15 10.21 13.54
CA SER A 252 13.02 10.10 12.37
C SER A 252 12.35 10.73 11.14
N PRO A 253 13.11 11.02 10.06
CA PRO A 253 12.57 11.66 8.87
C PRO A 253 11.36 10.93 8.26
N VAL A 254 10.33 11.70 7.92
CA VAL A 254 9.09 11.25 7.30
C VAL A 254 8.97 11.86 5.91
N LEU A 255 8.76 11.01 4.90
CA LEU A 255 8.32 11.40 3.57
C LEU A 255 6.82 11.13 3.46
N LEU A 256 6.03 12.17 3.27
CA LEU A 256 4.60 12.10 2.97
C LEU A 256 4.40 12.34 1.48
N VAL A 257 3.94 11.33 0.74
CA VAL A 257 3.61 11.42 -0.69
C VAL A 257 2.10 11.41 -0.85
N LEU A 258 1.55 12.40 -1.53
CA LEU A 258 0.11 12.62 -1.66
C LEU A 258 -0.32 12.60 -3.12
N ALA A 259 -1.33 11.82 -3.43
CA ALA A 259 -1.92 11.71 -4.78
C ALA A 259 -2.89 12.85 -5.04
N GLY A 260 -2.71 13.57 -6.15
CA GLY A 260 -3.57 14.73 -6.47
C GLY A 260 -4.97 14.35 -6.95
N LYS A 261 -5.17 13.10 -7.42
CA LYS A 261 -6.44 12.54 -7.88
C LYS A 261 -6.98 11.47 -6.92
N ASP A 262 -6.66 11.59 -5.64
CA ASP A 262 -7.11 10.67 -4.60
C ASP A 262 -8.60 10.89 -4.30
N ILE A 263 -9.39 9.83 -4.46
CA ILE A 263 -10.81 9.81 -4.08
C ILE A 263 -11.07 9.00 -2.82
N ASN A 264 -10.04 8.29 -2.33
CA ASN A 264 -10.13 7.44 -1.15
C ASN A 264 -9.75 8.17 0.13
N VAL A 265 -8.75 9.05 0.07
CA VAL A 265 -8.22 9.79 1.22
C VAL A 265 -8.24 11.30 0.95
N ASP A 266 -8.74 12.09 1.90
CA ASP A 266 -8.62 13.55 1.85
C ASP A 266 -7.15 13.95 2.11
N VAL A 267 -6.38 14.03 1.01
CA VAL A 267 -4.96 14.38 1.08
C VAL A 267 -4.70 15.77 1.64
N LYS A 268 -5.66 16.69 1.54
CA LYS A 268 -5.52 18.04 2.12
C LYS A 268 -5.66 17.99 3.64
N ASP A 269 -6.62 17.24 4.15
CA ASP A 269 -6.78 17.03 5.58
C ASP A 269 -5.61 16.23 6.15
N THR A 270 -5.19 15.17 5.45
CA THR A 270 -4.00 14.39 5.81
C THR A 270 -2.77 15.28 5.95
N GLU A 271 -2.45 16.10 4.93
CA GLU A 271 -1.30 17.01 5.01
C GLU A 271 -1.41 17.98 6.18
N ARG A 272 -2.59 18.58 6.38
CA ARG A 272 -2.85 19.49 7.48
C ARG A 272 -2.52 18.85 8.84
N VAL A 273 -3.00 17.62 9.06
CA VAL A 273 -2.77 16.91 10.32
C VAL A 273 -1.30 16.53 10.49
N TYR A 274 -0.65 16.01 9.46
CA TYR A 274 0.77 15.66 9.48
C TYR A 274 1.64 16.87 9.81
N ARG A 275 1.40 18.03 9.19
CA ARG A 275 2.11 19.29 9.46
C ARG A 275 1.87 19.84 10.85
N GLN A 276 0.73 19.55 11.46
CA GLN A 276 0.41 19.97 12.82
C GLN A 276 1.08 19.10 13.90
N LYS A 277 1.33 17.83 13.60
CA LYS A 277 1.74 16.83 14.59
C LYS A 277 3.20 16.38 14.47
N ILE A 278 3.78 16.46 13.30
CA ILE A 278 5.18 16.06 13.05
C ILE A 278 6.04 17.33 12.98
N PRO A 279 7.20 17.38 13.69
CA PRO A 279 8.14 18.50 13.59
C PRO A 279 8.53 18.78 12.13
N ALA A 280 8.57 20.06 11.77
CA ALA A 280 8.79 20.49 10.37
C ALA A 280 10.13 20.00 9.79
N GLU A 281 11.15 19.87 10.64
CA GLU A 281 12.48 19.35 10.28
C GLU A 281 12.50 17.86 9.95
N LEU A 282 11.49 17.10 10.41
CA LEU A 282 11.34 15.68 10.12
C LEU A 282 10.42 15.42 8.92
N LEU A 283 9.55 16.34 8.54
CA LEU A 283 8.49 16.11 7.56
C LEU A 283 8.84 16.71 6.19
N SER A 284 8.94 15.85 5.19
CA SER A 284 8.96 16.24 3.77
C SER A 284 7.63 15.85 3.12
N VAL A 285 6.97 16.79 2.43
CA VAL A 285 5.70 16.54 1.74
C VAL A 285 5.87 16.73 0.25
N ILE A 286 5.41 15.76 -0.52
CA ILE A 286 5.43 15.79 -1.99
C ILE A 286 4.04 15.48 -2.52
N HIS A 287 3.58 16.28 -3.47
CA HIS A 287 2.34 16.07 -4.18
C HIS A 287 2.62 15.54 -5.59
N LEU A 288 1.86 14.52 -6.01
CA LEU A 288 1.84 13.99 -7.36
C LEU A 288 0.49 14.34 -7.99
N PRO A 289 0.39 15.46 -8.75
CA PRO A 289 -0.90 16.03 -9.17
C PRO A 289 -1.76 15.09 -10.02
N GLU A 290 -1.12 14.24 -10.84
CA GLU A 290 -1.80 13.34 -11.78
C GLU A 290 -1.87 11.87 -11.31
N ALA A 291 -1.42 11.58 -10.09
CA ALA A 291 -1.48 10.25 -9.51
C ALA A 291 -2.84 10.01 -8.82
N ASP A 292 -3.38 8.81 -8.97
CA ASP A 292 -4.50 8.30 -8.18
C ASP A 292 -4.02 7.74 -6.82
N HIS A 293 -4.97 7.24 -6.01
CA HIS A 293 -4.67 6.64 -4.70
C HIS A 293 -3.63 5.51 -4.74
N SER A 294 -3.56 4.77 -5.84
CA SER A 294 -2.62 3.65 -6.04
C SER A 294 -1.26 4.09 -6.61
N MET A 295 -1.02 5.39 -6.71
CA MET A 295 0.16 5.96 -7.37
C MET A 295 0.30 5.55 -8.84
N MET A 296 -0.80 5.26 -9.52
CA MET A 296 -0.87 5.15 -10.98
C MET A 296 -1.16 6.52 -11.59
N ASP A 297 -0.74 6.72 -12.84
CA ASP A 297 -1.22 7.87 -13.59
C ASP A 297 -2.74 7.76 -13.81
N GLU A 298 -3.48 8.83 -13.55
CA GLU A 298 -4.95 8.86 -13.65
C GLU A 298 -5.47 8.30 -14.99
N LYS A 299 -4.78 8.58 -16.11
CA LYS A 299 -5.14 8.06 -17.44
C LYS A 299 -5.13 6.54 -17.52
N ILE A 300 -4.21 5.89 -16.79
CA ILE A 300 -4.13 4.44 -16.72
C ILE A 300 -5.22 3.93 -15.77
N ALA A 301 -5.32 4.50 -14.58
CA ALA A 301 -6.25 4.09 -13.53
C ALA A 301 -7.73 4.13 -13.98
N ARG A 302 -8.13 5.17 -14.71
CA ARG A 302 -9.51 5.33 -15.22
C ARG A 302 -9.92 4.36 -16.32
N SER A 303 -8.99 3.60 -16.89
CA SER A 303 -9.29 2.66 -17.99
C SER A 303 -8.94 1.24 -17.63
N LYS A 304 -9.94 0.41 -17.28
CA LYS A 304 -9.74 -1.01 -16.98
C LYS A 304 -8.95 -1.75 -18.08
N SER A 305 -9.24 -1.44 -19.36
CA SER A 305 -8.54 -2.03 -20.48
C SER A 305 -7.06 -1.59 -20.56
N LEU A 306 -6.81 -0.29 -20.33
CA LEU A 306 -5.43 0.23 -20.36
C LEU A 306 -4.63 -0.30 -19.16
N THR A 307 -5.24 -0.34 -17.97
CA THR A 307 -4.65 -0.95 -16.78
C THR A 307 -4.26 -2.41 -17.03
N PHE A 308 -5.19 -3.20 -17.59
CA PHE A 308 -4.94 -4.61 -17.92
C PHE A 308 -3.79 -4.78 -18.95
N LEU A 309 -3.83 -4.01 -20.03
CA LEU A 309 -2.78 -4.06 -21.06
C LEU A 309 -1.43 -3.61 -20.51
N THR A 310 -1.42 -2.56 -19.67
CA THR A 310 -0.20 -2.09 -19.03
C THR A 310 0.35 -3.14 -18.06
N ALA A 311 -0.51 -3.76 -17.26
CA ALA A 311 -0.11 -4.85 -16.36
C ALA A 311 0.53 -6.03 -17.12
N LEU A 312 -0.02 -6.37 -18.29
CA LEU A 312 0.46 -7.50 -19.08
C LEU A 312 1.78 -7.21 -19.81
N PHE A 313 1.87 -6.04 -20.46
CA PHE A 313 2.98 -5.74 -21.38
C PHE A 313 4.04 -4.81 -20.82
N ALA A 314 3.70 -3.98 -19.83
CA ALA A 314 4.58 -2.98 -19.26
C ALA A 314 4.31 -2.73 -17.76
N PRO A 315 4.35 -3.76 -16.89
CA PRO A 315 3.95 -3.66 -15.48
C PRO A 315 4.69 -2.56 -14.72
N ARG A 316 5.93 -2.25 -15.09
CA ARG A 316 6.66 -1.12 -14.50
C ARG A 316 6.00 0.25 -14.73
N LYS A 317 5.15 0.37 -15.75
CA LYS A 317 4.44 1.61 -16.08
C LYS A 317 3.09 1.75 -15.38
N LEU A 318 2.68 0.75 -14.61
CA LEU A 318 1.52 0.89 -13.73
C LEU A 318 1.79 1.92 -12.62
N VAL A 319 3.01 1.94 -12.11
CA VAL A 319 3.41 2.88 -11.06
C VAL A 319 3.99 4.14 -11.71
N ASN A 320 3.59 5.31 -11.26
CA ASN A 320 4.05 6.60 -11.74
C ASN A 320 5.58 6.71 -11.66
N ASP A 321 6.23 7.09 -12.77
CA ASP A 321 7.70 7.15 -12.88
C ASP A 321 8.30 8.20 -11.92
N GLU A 322 7.62 9.33 -11.70
CA GLU A 322 8.07 10.38 -10.79
C GLU A 322 8.03 9.90 -9.34
N TYR A 323 6.96 9.19 -8.96
CA TYR A 323 6.86 8.54 -7.65
C TYR A 323 8.03 7.58 -7.41
N LEU A 324 8.32 6.70 -8.38
CA LEU A 324 9.46 5.77 -8.28
C LEU A 324 10.80 6.48 -8.13
N LYS A 325 10.97 7.63 -8.81
CA LYS A 325 12.18 8.46 -8.69
C LYS A 325 12.27 9.09 -7.29
N ILE A 326 11.18 9.66 -6.79
CA ILE A 326 11.11 10.25 -5.43
C ILE A 326 11.52 9.23 -4.38
N LEU A 327 11.01 8.01 -4.45
CA LEU A 327 11.36 6.94 -3.50
C LEU A 327 12.86 6.63 -3.55
N ALA A 328 13.43 6.46 -4.76
CA ALA A 328 14.84 6.17 -4.93
C ALA A 328 15.74 7.31 -4.41
N ASP A 329 15.39 8.55 -4.72
CA ASP A 329 16.15 9.73 -4.30
C ASP A 329 16.09 9.90 -2.78
N TYR A 330 14.92 9.67 -2.16
CA TYR A 330 14.75 9.78 -0.72
C TYR A 330 15.62 8.78 0.05
N VAL A 331 15.57 7.48 -0.31
CA VAL A 331 16.36 6.46 0.41
C VAL A 331 17.86 6.57 0.14
N SER A 332 18.28 7.18 -0.98
CA SER A 332 19.71 7.37 -1.29
C SER A 332 20.42 8.35 -0.34
N GLN A 333 19.65 9.11 0.42
CA GLN A 333 20.14 10.10 1.40
C GLN A 333 20.13 9.56 2.85
N ARG A 334 19.82 8.28 3.05
CA ARG A 334 19.60 7.65 4.38
C ARG A 334 20.65 6.59 4.74
#